data_ceffd6c74bc5305deff8574a8470236b
#
_entry.id   ceffd6c74bc5305deff8574a8470236b
#
_cell.length_a   1.000
_cell.length_b   1.000
_cell.length_c   1.000
_cell.angle_alpha   90.00
_cell.angle_beta   90.00
_cell.angle_gamma   90.00
#
_symmetry.space_group_name_H-M   'P 1'
#
loop_
_entity.id
_entity.type
_entity.pdbx_description
1 polymer ?
#
loop_
_entity_poly.entity_id
_entity_poly.type
_entity_poly.pdbx_seq_one_letter_code
_entity_poly.pdbx_strand_id
1 'polypeptide(L)'
;FLSHSGIDEFPNILEHHFRKTLPILSKKGIPVLVHAELENGAIKSEDNKSYKSFQNSRPKSWENNAVKLLIQLSKEFDARIHIVHLSSADILSEIAQTRNDGYSISVETCPHYLHFASENISDGDTRFKCAPPIWEAKNRENLWLGLEKGMINFITSDHSPCTAELKNMEAGDFEKAWGGISSIQFTLPVIWTECKARGF
;
A
#
# COMPACT_ATOMS: atom_id res chain seq x y z
N PHE A 1 0.03 -2.48 -11.41
CA PHE A 1 0.39 -1.17 -10.86
C PHE A 1 -0.41 -0.08 -11.57
N LEU A 2 -1.07 0.82 -10.83
CA LEU A 2 -1.73 2.02 -11.36
C LEU A 2 -0.76 3.21 -11.45
N SER A 3 0.29 3.22 -10.65
CA SER A 3 1.44 4.12 -10.77
C SER A 3 2.62 3.40 -11.44
N HIS A 4 3.70 4.13 -11.73
CA HIS A 4 4.92 3.52 -12.27
C HIS A 4 5.52 2.50 -11.29
N SER A 5 5.82 1.30 -11.76
CA SER A 5 6.29 0.19 -10.92
C SER A 5 7.73 0.36 -10.40
N GLY A 6 8.48 1.32 -10.93
CA GLY A 6 9.93 1.46 -10.71
C GLY A 6 10.78 0.61 -11.68
N ILE A 7 10.14 -0.16 -12.55
CA ILE A 7 10.80 -1.03 -13.55
C ILE A 7 10.21 -0.71 -14.92
N ASP A 8 11.04 -0.29 -15.86
CA ASP A 8 10.60 0.22 -17.18
C ASP A 8 9.88 -0.84 -18.03
N GLU A 9 10.21 -2.12 -17.85
CA GLU A 9 9.57 -3.24 -18.54
C GLU A 9 8.12 -3.48 -18.09
N PHE A 10 7.71 -2.92 -16.95
CA PHE A 10 6.37 -3.04 -16.39
C PHE A 10 5.69 -1.67 -16.27
N PRO A 11 5.21 -1.09 -17.37
CA PRO A 11 4.54 0.20 -17.34
C PRO A 11 3.24 0.14 -16.54
N ASN A 12 2.80 1.29 -16.05
CA ASN A 12 1.56 1.39 -15.31
C ASN A 12 0.33 1.05 -16.16
N ILE A 13 -0.67 0.49 -15.50
CA ILE A 13 -1.98 0.16 -16.09
C ILE A 13 -2.90 1.37 -15.91
N LEU A 14 -3.53 1.80 -17.01
CA LEU A 14 -4.51 2.87 -17.01
C LEU A 14 -5.94 2.31 -16.92
N GLU A 15 -6.91 3.13 -16.53
CA GLU A 15 -8.30 2.74 -16.37
C GLU A 15 -8.87 2.02 -17.61
N HIS A 16 -8.55 2.49 -18.82
CA HIS A 16 -9.06 1.88 -20.04
C HIS A 16 -8.55 0.43 -20.27
N HIS A 17 -7.38 0.07 -19.70
CA HIS A 17 -6.89 -1.31 -19.72
C HIS A 17 -7.74 -2.19 -18.80
N PHE A 18 -8.10 -1.72 -17.60
CA PHE A 18 -9.03 -2.43 -16.72
C PHE A 18 -10.38 -2.65 -17.39
N ARG A 19 -10.95 -1.62 -18.03
CA ARG A 19 -12.23 -1.70 -18.76
C ARG A 19 -12.23 -2.73 -19.89
N LYS A 20 -11.09 -3.00 -20.50
CA LYS A 20 -10.92 -4.05 -21.51
C LYS A 20 -10.74 -5.44 -20.89
N THR A 21 -10.05 -5.56 -19.77
CA THR A 21 -9.63 -6.85 -19.20
C THR A 21 -10.61 -7.39 -18.17
N LEU A 22 -11.19 -6.53 -17.32
CA LEU A 22 -12.07 -6.95 -16.23
C LEU A 22 -13.29 -7.78 -16.68
N PRO A 23 -13.99 -7.48 -17.80
CA PRO A 23 -15.08 -8.32 -18.26
C PRO A 23 -14.66 -9.76 -18.56
N ILE A 24 -13.42 -9.94 -19.05
CA ILE A 24 -12.86 -11.25 -19.36
C ILE A 24 -12.49 -12.01 -18.09
N LEU A 25 -11.84 -11.32 -17.15
CA LEU A 25 -11.37 -11.89 -15.88
C LEU A 25 -12.53 -12.22 -14.96
N SER A 26 -13.52 -11.33 -14.85
CA SER A 26 -14.75 -11.56 -14.10
C SER A 26 -15.48 -12.81 -14.56
N LYS A 27 -15.73 -12.94 -15.88
CA LYS A 27 -16.37 -14.14 -16.48
C LYS A 27 -15.62 -15.44 -16.15
N LYS A 28 -14.32 -15.37 -15.93
CA LYS A 28 -13.47 -16.52 -15.55
C LYS A 28 -13.30 -16.69 -14.04
N GLY A 29 -13.85 -15.80 -13.22
CA GLY A 29 -13.68 -15.80 -11.78
C GLY A 29 -12.24 -15.53 -11.31
N ILE A 30 -11.40 -14.93 -12.16
CA ILE A 30 -9.98 -14.66 -11.85
C ILE A 30 -9.86 -13.35 -11.09
N PRO A 31 -9.26 -13.33 -9.88
CA PRO A 31 -9.03 -12.11 -9.14
C PRO A 31 -7.90 -11.27 -9.76
N VAL A 32 -8.01 -9.95 -9.62
CA VAL A 32 -6.97 -9.00 -10.03
C VAL A 32 -6.35 -8.39 -8.78
N LEU A 33 -5.05 -8.57 -8.62
CA LEU A 33 -4.26 -7.98 -7.53
C LEU A 33 -3.72 -6.63 -8.00
N VAL A 34 -3.90 -5.58 -7.19
CA VAL A 34 -3.59 -4.22 -7.62
C VAL A 34 -2.77 -3.47 -6.58
N HIS A 35 -1.57 -3.01 -6.98
CA HIS A 35 -0.89 -1.91 -6.32
C HIS A 35 -1.66 -0.62 -6.63
N ALA A 36 -2.33 -0.07 -5.63
CA ALA A 36 -3.36 0.94 -5.78
C ALA A 36 -2.85 2.34 -5.43
N GLU A 37 -2.07 2.95 -6.30
CA GLU A 37 -1.69 4.37 -6.20
C GLU A 37 -1.93 5.06 -7.56
N LEU A 38 -2.77 6.09 -7.59
CA LEU A 38 -3.01 6.97 -8.74
C LEU A 38 -2.27 8.28 -8.55
N GLU A 39 -1.22 8.48 -9.33
CA GLU A 39 -0.51 9.74 -9.36
C GLU A 39 -1.42 10.85 -9.90
N ASN A 40 -1.64 11.87 -9.09
CA ASN A 40 -2.39 13.05 -9.48
C ASN A 40 -1.48 14.28 -9.45
N GLY A 41 -0.64 14.38 -10.48
CA GLY A 41 0.39 15.40 -10.61
C GLY A 41 1.69 15.04 -9.87
N ALA A 42 2.83 15.43 -10.44
CA ALA A 42 4.12 15.23 -9.81
C ALA A 42 4.29 16.24 -8.66
N ILE A 43 4.28 15.78 -7.43
CA ILE A 43 4.65 16.57 -6.27
C ILE A 43 6.14 16.31 -6.02
N LYS A 44 6.98 17.29 -6.32
CA LYS A 44 8.43 17.18 -6.04
C LYS A 44 8.67 17.21 -4.54
N SER A 45 9.58 16.36 -4.08
CA SER A 45 10.13 16.47 -2.74
C SER A 45 10.89 17.80 -2.61
N GLU A 46 10.63 18.54 -1.54
CA GLU A 46 11.34 19.79 -1.24
C GLU A 46 12.73 19.51 -0.63
N ASP A 47 12.83 18.38 0.10
CA ASP A 47 14.06 17.89 0.71
C ASP A 47 14.12 16.37 0.57
N ASN A 48 15.02 15.89 -0.28
CA ASN A 48 15.16 14.47 -0.57
C ASN A 48 15.63 13.63 0.63
N LYS A 49 16.15 14.24 1.67
CA LYS A 49 16.51 13.55 2.92
C LYS A 49 15.38 13.50 3.92
N SER A 50 14.38 14.36 3.81
CA SER A 50 13.26 14.39 4.74
C SER A 50 12.23 13.30 4.42
N TYR A 51 11.94 12.45 5.43
CA TYR A 51 10.88 11.46 5.32
C TYR A 51 9.52 12.14 5.11
N LYS A 52 9.30 13.29 5.76
CA LYS A 52 8.07 14.07 5.60
C LYS A 52 7.89 14.61 4.18
N SER A 53 8.97 15.08 3.54
CA SER A 53 8.94 15.50 2.14
C SER A 53 8.64 14.33 1.22
N PHE A 54 9.20 13.14 1.48
CA PHE A 54 8.87 11.92 0.74
C PHE A 54 7.38 11.56 0.90
N GLN A 55 6.82 11.58 2.12
CA GLN A 55 5.39 11.36 2.32
C GLN A 55 4.51 12.36 1.54
N ASN A 56 4.88 13.64 1.59
CA ASN A 56 4.12 14.70 0.91
C ASN A 56 4.17 14.52 -0.61
N SER A 57 5.26 13.96 -1.17
CA SER A 57 5.34 13.66 -2.60
C SER A 57 4.45 12.50 -3.04
N ARG A 58 3.97 11.66 -2.10
CA ARG A 58 3.09 10.50 -2.34
C ARG A 58 1.93 10.52 -1.35
N PRO A 59 1.00 11.47 -1.44
CA PRO A 59 -0.04 11.66 -0.42
C PRO A 59 -1.02 10.49 -0.38
N LYS A 60 -1.64 10.25 0.79
CA LYS A 60 -2.69 9.21 0.98
C LYS A 60 -3.79 9.28 -0.08
N SER A 61 -4.06 10.47 -0.63
CA SER A 61 -5.07 10.62 -1.67
C SER A 61 -4.78 9.83 -2.94
N TRP A 62 -3.51 9.52 -3.24
CA TRP A 62 -3.17 8.67 -4.38
C TRP A 62 -3.69 7.25 -4.18
N GLU A 63 -3.47 6.67 -3.00
CA GLU A 63 -3.99 5.34 -2.66
C GLU A 63 -5.51 5.36 -2.54
N ASN A 64 -6.07 6.31 -1.80
CA ASN A 64 -7.51 6.41 -1.59
C ASN A 64 -8.29 6.58 -2.91
N ASN A 65 -7.81 7.41 -3.85
CA ASN A 65 -8.43 7.59 -5.15
C ASN A 65 -8.31 6.35 -6.04
N ALA A 66 -7.17 5.66 -5.99
CA ALA A 66 -7.00 4.39 -6.69
C ALA A 66 -7.99 3.33 -6.19
N VAL A 67 -8.13 3.20 -4.88
CA VAL A 67 -9.08 2.25 -4.28
C VAL A 67 -10.53 2.60 -4.65
N LYS A 68 -10.91 3.89 -4.66
CA LYS A 68 -12.24 4.33 -5.12
C LYS A 68 -12.52 3.94 -6.56
N LEU A 69 -11.54 4.13 -7.45
CA LEU A 69 -11.65 3.67 -8.84
C LEU A 69 -11.83 2.15 -8.90
N LEU A 70 -11.05 1.39 -8.13
CA LEU A 70 -11.14 -0.07 -8.11
C LEU A 70 -12.49 -0.56 -7.55
N ILE A 71 -13.05 0.11 -6.55
CA ILE A 71 -14.41 -0.14 -6.05
C ILE A 71 -15.44 0.07 -7.15
N GLN A 72 -15.34 1.19 -7.86
CA GLN A 72 -16.24 1.47 -8.99
C GLN A 72 -16.14 0.39 -10.08
N LEU A 73 -14.93 0.02 -10.47
CA LEU A 73 -14.70 -1.01 -11.47
C LEU A 73 -15.16 -2.41 -11.01
N SER A 74 -14.97 -2.74 -9.73
CA SER A 74 -15.48 -3.99 -9.14
C SER A 74 -17.01 -4.05 -9.26
N LYS A 75 -17.71 -2.95 -8.94
CA LYS A 75 -19.17 -2.85 -9.05
C LYS A 75 -19.65 -2.91 -10.50
N GLU A 76 -18.98 -2.21 -11.40
CA GLU A 76 -19.37 -2.12 -12.81
C GLU A 76 -19.25 -3.47 -13.55
N PHE A 77 -18.20 -4.23 -13.27
CA PHE A 77 -17.87 -5.47 -13.99
C PHE A 77 -18.10 -6.75 -13.17
N ASP A 78 -18.64 -6.64 -11.96
CA ASP A 78 -18.74 -7.75 -10.99
C ASP A 78 -17.40 -8.50 -10.87
N ALA A 79 -16.31 -7.73 -10.78
CA ALA A 79 -14.96 -8.23 -10.82
C ALA A 79 -14.40 -8.45 -9.41
N ARG A 80 -13.64 -9.56 -9.25
CA ARG A 80 -12.91 -9.85 -8.02
C ARG A 80 -11.63 -9.03 -7.98
N ILE A 81 -11.55 -8.06 -7.07
CA ILE A 81 -10.37 -7.19 -6.92
C ILE A 81 -9.75 -7.40 -5.55
N HIS A 82 -8.43 -7.51 -5.52
CA HIS A 82 -7.64 -7.57 -4.32
C HIS A 82 -6.65 -6.40 -4.28
N ILE A 83 -6.73 -5.59 -3.23
CA ILE A 83 -5.82 -4.47 -2.99
C ILE A 83 -4.67 -5.00 -2.17
N VAL A 84 -3.45 -4.97 -2.73
CA VAL A 84 -2.24 -5.41 -2.04
C VAL A 84 -1.69 -4.29 -1.15
N HIS A 85 -1.03 -4.66 -0.05
CA HIS A 85 -0.25 -3.78 0.85
C HIS A 85 -0.90 -2.43 1.19
N LEU A 86 -2.21 -2.40 1.50
CA LEU A 86 -2.90 -1.16 1.89
C LEU A 86 -2.18 -0.48 3.06
N SER A 87 -1.81 0.79 2.87
CA SER A 87 -1.12 1.60 3.87
C SER A 87 -2.03 2.66 4.51
N SER A 88 -2.99 3.22 3.78
CA SER A 88 -3.94 4.21 4.29
C SER A 88 -5.17 3.54 4.90
N ALA A 89 -5.45 3.84 6.16
CA ALA A 89 -6.67 3.37 6.82
C ALA A 89 -7.93 4.17 6.44
N ASP A 90 -7.78 5.33 5.80
CA ASP A 90 -8.87 6.27 5.53
C ASP A 90 -9.95 5.67 4.62
N ILE A 91 -9.60 4.72 3.77
CA ILE A 91 -10.50 4.10 2.78
C ILE A 91 -11.18 2.82 3.30
N LEU A 92 -10.83 2.31 4.48
CA LEU A 92 -11.30 1.01 4.98
C LEU A 92 -12.83 0.92 5.09
N SER A 93 -13.49 2.01 5.48
CA SER A 93 -14.96 2.03 5.59
C SER A 93 -15.64 1.84 4.23
N GLU A 94 -15.11 2.43 3.16
CA GLU A 94 -15.65 2.28 1.81
C GLU A 94 -15.44 0.86 1.27
N ILE A 95 -14.28 0.24 1.57
CA ILE A 95 -14.00 -1.17 1.23
C ILE A 95 -14.99 -2.09 1.96
N ALA A 96 -15.18 -1.89 3.28
CA ALA A 96 -16.09 -2.70 4.09
C ALA A 96 -17.54 -2.56 3.61
N GLN A 97 -17.99 -1.34 3.31
CA GLN A 97 -19.32 -1.11 2.76
C GLN A 97 -19.50 -1.80 1.41
N THR A 98 -18.51 -1.73 0.53
CA THR A 98 -18.57 -2.40 -0.79
C THR A 98 -18.73 -3.91 -0.65
N ARG A 99 -18.07 -4.54 0.32
CA ARG A 99 -18.26 -5.96 0.63
C ARG A 99 -19.66 -6.27 1.18
N ASN A 100 -20.15 -5.40 2.07
CA ASN A 100 -21.52 -5.55 2.62
C ASN A 100 -22.60 -5.40 1.52
N ASP A 101 -22.33 -4.61 0.49
CA ASP A 101 -23.16 -4.47 -0.71
C ASP A 101 -23.08 -5.71 -1.63
N GLY A 102 -22.26 -6.73 -1.29
CA GLY A 102 -22.15 -7.99 -2.01
C GLY A 102 -21.05 -8.06 -3.08
N TYR A 103 -20.20 -7.04 -3.21
CA TYR A 103 -19.14 -7.05 -4.22
C TYR A 103 -17.84 -7.69 -3.72
N SER A 104 -17.12 -8.33 -4.63
CA SER A 104 -15.91 -9.11 -4.34
C SER A 104 -14.66 -8.22 -4.29
N ILE A 105 -14.49 -7.49 -3.20
CA ILE A 105 -13.27 -6.73 -2.92
C ILE A 105 -12.60 -7.24 -1.66
N SER A 106 -11.29 -7.44 -1.70
CA SER A 106 -10.47 -7.84 -0.55
C SER A 106 -9.23 -6.98 -0.44
N VAL A 107 -8.61 -6.95 0.74
CA VAL A 107 -7.48 -6.09 1.03
C VAL A 107 -6.54 -6.75 2.03
N GLU A 108 -5.24 -6.57 1.83
CA GLU A 108 -4.19 -6.94 2.76
C GLU A 108 -3.40 -5.71 3.22
N THR A 109 -2.71 -5.84 4.35
CA THR A 109 -1.74 -4.83 4.82
C THR A 109 -0.43 -5.51 5.21
N CYS A 110 0.57 -4.72 5.62
CA CYS A 110 1.92 -5.22 5.87
C CYS A 110 2.41 -4.96 7.29
N PRO A 111 3.36 -5.79 7.81
CA PRO A 111 3.92 -5.61 9.14
C PRO A 111 4.53 -4.22 9.35
N HIS A 112 5.17 -3.66 8.34
CA HIS A 112 5.80 -2.35 8.44
C HIS A 112 4.78 -1.21 8.62
N TYR A 113 3.56 -1.31 8.06
CA TYR A 113 2.47 -0.34 8.32
C TYR A 113 1.82 -0.52 9.68
N LEU A 114 1.90 -1.72 10.26
CA LEU A 114 1.34 -2.07 11.56
C LEU A 114 2.29 -1.83 12.73
N HIS A 115 3.59 -1.68 12.44
CA HIS A 115 4.63 -1.54 13.47
C HIS A 115 5.22 -0.13 13.51
N PHE A 116 5.64 0.39 12.36
CA PHE A 116 6.28 1.71 12.28
C PHE A 116 5.26 2.85 12.24
N ALA A 117 5.74 4.04 12.62
CA ALA A 117 5.01 5.29 12.46
C ALA A 117 5.96 6.35 11.93
N SER A 118 5.48 7.19 11.02
CA SER A 118 6.30 8.18 10.34
C SER A 118 6.99 9.19 11.26
N GLU A 119 6.40 9.47 12.42
CA GLU A 119 6.96 10.36 13.42
C GLU A 119 8.28 9.84 14.02
N ASN A 120 8.52 8.54 13.91
CA ASN A 120 9.71 7.87 14.45
C ASN A 120 10.77 7.60 13.36
N ILE A 121 10.53 8.03 12.12
CA ILE A 121 11.47 7.84 11.02
C ILE A 121 12.35 9.09 10.91
N SER A 122 13.65 8.90 11.14
CA SER A 122 14.62 9.99 11.01
C SER A 122 14.85 10.36 9.56
N ASP A 123 15.12 11.63 9.31
CA ASP A 123 15.57 12.10 8.00
C ASP A 123 16.84 11.36 7.58
N GLY A 124 16.93 11.00 6.30
CA GLY A 124 18.02 10.20 5.74
C GLY A 124 17.92 8.69 6.00
N ASP A 125 17.00 8.21 6.82
CA ASP A 125 16.84 6.78 7.07
C ASP A 125 16.01 6.08 5.97
N THR A 126 16.62 5.93 4.83
CA THR A 126 16.01 5.34 3.64
C THR A 126 15.60 3.87 3.80
N ARG A 127 16.02 3.19 4.90
CA ARG A 127 15.56 1.83 5.21
C ARG A 127 14.04 1.73 5.25
N PHE A 128 13.38 2.82 5.63
CA PHE A 128 11.92 2.91 5.75
C PHE A 128 11.20 3.34 4.46
N LYS A 129 11.94 3.59 3.35
CA LYS A 129 11.28 3.89 2.09
C LYS A 129 10.54 2.66 1.56
N CYS A 130 9.24 2.80 1.42
CA CYS A 130 8.35 1.88 0.69
C CYS A 130 7.24 2.67 -0.02
N ALA A 131 6.57 2.04 -0.95
CA ALA A 131 5.47 2.63 -1.70
C ALA A 131 4.28 1.65 -1.69
N PRO A 132 3.14 2.08 -1.09
CA PRO A 132 2.86 3.37 -0.45
C PRO A 132 3.72 3.65 0.80
N PRO A 133 3.83 4.92 1.25
CA PRO A 133 4.62 5.28 2.44
C PRO A 133 4.04 4.74 3.76
N ILE A 134 4.90 4.68 4.79
CA ILE A 134 4.48 4.50 6.19
C ILE A 134 3.89 5.81 6.70
N TRP A 135 2.70 5.75 7.29
CA TRP A 135 1.97 6.91 7.79
C TRP A 135 2.14 7.12 9.30
N GLU A 136 1.45 8.13 9.82
CA GLU A 136 1.46 8.52 11.23
C GLU A 136 0.90 7.42 12.15
N ALA A 137 1.24 7.50 13.44
CA ALA A 137 0.81 6.54 14.47
C ALA A 137 -0.71 6.36 14.51
N LYS A 138 -1.49 7.43 14.29
CA LYS A 138 -2.95 7.36 14.24
C LYS A 138 -3.45 6.47 13.10
N ASN A 139 -2.83 6.53 11.93
CA ASN A 139 -3.16 5.66 10.81
C ASN A 139 -2.84 4.20 11.13
N ARG A 140 -1.68 3.93 11.75
CA ARG A 140 -1.31 2.58 12.22
C ARG A 140 -2.38 2.00 13.15
N GLU A 141 -2.83 2.76 14.15
CA GLU A 141 -3.89 2.29 15.07
C GLU A 141 -5.21 2.04 14.34
N ASN A 142 -5.54 2.84 13.33
CA ASN A 142 -6.73 2.61 12.51
C ASN A 142 -6.61 1.34 11.63
N LEU A 143 -5.41 0.99 11.15
CA LEU A 143 -5.18 -0.28 10.45
C LEU A 143 -5.37 -1.48 11.39
N TRP A 144 -4.89 -1.41 12.64
CA TRP A 144 -5.14 -2.42 13.67
C TRP A 144 -6.63 -2.58 13.94
N LEU A 145 -7.34 -1.47 14.09
CA LEU A 145 -8.81 -1.50 14.24
C LEU A 145 -9.50 -2.11 13.01
N GLY A 146 -8.94 -1.88 11.81
CA GLY A 146 -9.41 -2.48 10.57
C GLY A 146 -9.24 -4.00 10.53
N LEU A 147 -8.15 -4.53 11.09
CA LEU A 147 -7.92 -5.97 11.26
C LEU A 147 -8.90 -6.57 12.28
N GLU A 148 -9.03 -5.95 13.44
CA GLU A 148 -9.95 -6.38 14.50
C GLU A 148 -11.39 -6.48 14.01
N LYS A 149 -11.84 -5.51 13.22
CA LYS A 149 -13.19 -5.47 12.64
C LYS A 149 -13.35 -6.31 11.37
N GLY A 150 -12.33 -7.04 10.94
CA GLY A 150 -12.38 -7.82 9.71
C GLY A 150 -12.49 -6.99 8.42
N MET A 151 -12.18 -5.68 8.48
CA MET A 151 -12.14 -4.84 7.29
C MET A 151 -10.92 -5.16 6.42
N ILE A 152 -9.81 -5.56 7.04
CA ILE A 152 -8.60 -6.08 6.38
C ILE A 152 -8.65 -7.61 6.48
N ASN A 153 -8.39 -8.30 5.37
CA ASN A 153 -8.55 -9.74 5.27
C ASN A 153 -7.38 -10.52 5.87
N PHE A 154 -6.15 -10.05 5.65
CA PHE A 154 -4.93 -10.70 6.15
C PHE A 154 -3.72 -9.76 6.09
N ILE A 155 -2.61 -10.25 6.62
CA ILE A 155 -1.32 -9.55 6.63
C ILE A 155 -0.35 -10.32 5.74
N THR A 156 0.35 -9.60 4.87
CA THR A 156 1.40 -10.14 3.99
C THR A 156 2.72 -9.44 4.22
N SER A 157 3.83 -10.11 3.91
CA SER A 157 5.16 -9.52 4.14
C SER A 157 5.48 -8.37 3.19
N ASP A 158 4.99 -8.42 1.97
CA ASP A 158 5.45 -7.55 0.86
C ASP A 158 6.98 -7.43 0.83
N HIS A 159 7.66 -8.60 0.93
CA HIS A 159 9.11 -8.68 1.03
C HIS A 159 9.77 -8.18 -0.24
N SER A 160 10.41 -7.02 -0.16
CA SER A 160 11.11 -6.38 -1.27
C SER A 160 12.55 -5.98 -0.85
N PRO A 161 13.49 -6.97 -0.84
CA PRO A 161 14.86 -6.75 -0.43
C PRO A 161 15.67 -6.05 -1.52
N CYS A 162 16.67 -5.29 -1.09
CA CYS A 162 17.69 -4.73 -1.98
C CYS A 162 19.02 -4.57 -1.24
N THR A 163 20.09 -4.26 -1.99
CA THR A 163 21.40 -3.97 -1.39
C THR A 163 21.41 -2.62 -0.68
N ALA A 164 22.38 -2.39 0.20
CA ALA A 164 22.54 -1.12 0.91
C ALA A 164 22.77 0.07 -0.06
N GLU A 165 23.45 -0.18 -1.17
CA GLU A 165 23.70 0.82 -2.23
C GLU A 165 22.39 1.23 -2.90
N LEU A 166 21.55 0.26 -3.30
CA LEU A 166 20.23 0.55 -3.89
C LEU A 166 19.29 1.22 -2.87
N LYS A 167 19.42 0.88 -1.59
CA LYS A 167 18.70 1.54 -0.51
C LYS A 167 19.19 2.97 -0.26
N ASN A 168 20.31 3.36 -0.88
CA ASN A 168 20.92 4.69 -0.81
C ASN A 168 21.17 5.17 0.63
N MET A 169 21.59 4.23 1.49
CA MET A 169 21.69 4.45 2.93
C MET A 169 22.77 5.48 3.29
N GLU A 170 23.85 5.55 2.54
CA GLU A 170 24.96 6.49 2.79
C GLU A 170 24.55 7.93 2.49
N ALA A 171 23.88 8.18 1.36
CA ALA A 171 23.45 9.51 0.98
C ALA A 171 22.15 9.93 1.68
N GLY A 172 21.31 8.98 2.09
CA GLY A 172 20.04 9.22 2.76
C GLY A 172 18.99 9.89 1.86
N ASP A 173 19.08 9.71 0.55
CA ASP A 173 18.20 10.35 -0.44
C ASP A 173 16.98 9.45 -0.72
N PHE A 174 15.81 9.84 -0.23
CA PHE A 174 14.57 9.09 -0.41
C PHE A 174 14.09 9.05 -1.87
N GLU A 175 14.42 10.01 -2.70
CA GLU A 175 14.03 9.99 -4.10
C GLU A 175 14.73 8.86 -4.86
N LYS A 176 16.04 8.70 -4.63
CA LYS A 176 16.90 7.71 -5.30
C LYS A 176 16.86 6.32 -4.67
N ALA A 177 16.49 6.22 -3.40
CA ALA A 177 16.47 4.96 -2.69
C ALA A 177 15.46 3.98 -3.28
N TRP A 178 15.78 2.68 -3.30
CA TRP A 178 14.84 1.62 -3.63
C TRP A 178 13.64 1.62 -2.67
N GLY A 179 12.42 1.57 -3.23
CA GLY A 179 11.18 1.44 -2.46
C GLY A 179 10.88 -0.03 -2.13
N GLY A 180 10.84 -0.35 -0.86
CA GLY A 180 10.54 -1.71 -0.39
C GLY A 180 11.27 -2.05 0.91
N ILE A 181 10.71 -2.99 1.67
CA ILE A 181 11.24 -3.39 2.98
C ILE A 181 11.55 -4.88 3.00
N SER A 182 12.74 -5.22 3.52
CA SER A 182 13.18 -6.59 3.74
C SER A 182 12.50 -7.18 4.98
N SER A 183 11.28 -7.69 4.84
CA SER A 183 10.35 -7.96 5.94
C SER A 183 10.11 -9.43 6.25
N ILE A 184 10.36 -10.37 5.33
CA ILE A 184 9.87 -11.76 5.44
C ILE A 184 10.26 -12.45 6.74
N GLN A 185 11.53 -12.35 7.16
CA GLN A 185 12.03 -12.98 8.39
C GLN A 185 11.48 -12.33 9.67
N PHE A 186 11.00 -11.08 9.58
CA PHE A 186 10.48 -10.33 10.73
C PHE A 186 8.96 -10.32 10.79
N THR A 187 8.27 -10.75 9.75
CA THR A 187 6.80 -10.69 9.66
C THR A 187 6.14 -11.38 10.85
N LEU A 188 6.43 -12.65 11.07
CA LEU A 188 5.80 -13.40 12.17
C LEU A 188 6.18 -12.87 13.56
N PRO A 189 7.47 -12.66 13.92
CA PRO A 189 7.81 -12.17 15.23
C PRO A 189 7.29 -10.77 15.53
N VAL A 190 7.28 -9.86 14.55
CA VAL A 190 6.73 -8.51 14.70
C VAL A 190 5.23 -8.57 14.97
N ILE A 191 4.48 -9.25 14.09
CA ILE A 191 3.01 -9.33 14.22
C ILE A 191 2.62 -10.07 15.50
N TRP A 192 3.29 -11.16 15.84
CA TRP A 192 3.05 -11.87 17.10
C TRP A 192 3.24 -10.96 18.33
N THR A 193 4.32 -10.18 18.35
CA THR A 193 4.61 -9.27 19.45
C THR A 193 3.55 -8.17 19.58
N GLU A 194 3.18 -7.57 18.45
CA GLU A 194 2.13 -6.53 18.41
C GLU A 194 0.75 -7.08 18.82
N CYS A 195 0.37 -8.25 18.31
CA CYS A 195 -0.88 -8.90 18.71
C CYS A 195 -0.92 -9.17 20.20
N LYS A 196 0.16 -9.76 20.76
CA LYS A 196 0.24 -10.03 22.20
C LYS A 196 0.14 -8.75 23.04
N ALA A 197 0.80 -7.67 22.63
CA ALA A 197 0.77 -6.38 23.33
C ALA A 197 -0.62 -5.73 23.30
N ARG A 198 -1.42 -6.02 22.27
CA ARG A 198 -2.77 -5.46 22.04
C ARG A 198 -3.90 -6.35 22.55
N GLY A 199 -3.60 -7.57 22.96
CA GLY A 199 -4.61 -8.52 23.44
C GLY A 199 -5.40 -9.22 22.32
N PHE A 200 -4.80 -9.34 21.11
CA PHE A 200 -5.34 -10.12 20.02
C PHE A 200 -5.21 -11.61 20.26
#